data_d83642661238ba04f662615e4707e75d
#
_entry.id   d83642661238ba04f662615e4707e75d
#
_cell.length_a   1.000
_cell.length_b   1.000
_cell.length_c   1.000
_cell.angle_alpha   90.00
_cell.angle_beta   90.00
_cell.angle_gamma   90.00
#
_symmetry.space_group_name_H-M   'P 1'
#
loop_
_entity.id
_entity.type
_entity.pdbx_description
1 polymer ?
#
loop_
_entity_poly.entity_id
_entity_poly.type
_entity_poly.pdbx_seq_one_letter_code
_entity_poly.pdbx_strand_id
1 'polypeptide(L)'
;DLPHDRTFTLAELPQLLLTQPNAWSRCWKRSLFLDTGIRYPSRVWYEDIRTTTKLFAAAGSICAVPDVFYYYVVREGSITRNPNVARNAEILDAFDDLLGWYRSSGLFAQYYNELSRLTVDHVLLAGSVRVLRIDPDSELLGRFQDYVQTQFPDWRDNPYLQQLPRKRRLLVSLLLKKRYGTVRALFLLKQKLS
;
A
#
# COMPACT_ATOMS: atom_id res chain seq x y z
N ASP A 1 12.75 12.25 -2.63
CA ASP A 1 12.07 13.11 -3.62
C ASP A 1 12.23 12.51 -5.01
N LEU A 2 11.21 12.65 -5.87
CA LEU A 2 11.28 12.22 -7.27
C LEU A 2 11.96 13.32 -8.12
N PRO A 3 12.74 12.96 -9.16
CA PRO A 3 13.30 13.95 -10.07
C PRO A 3 12.17 14.63 -10.87
N HIS A 4 12.23 15.98 -10.98
CA HIS A 4 11.25 16.79 -11.71
C HIS A 4 11.81 17.33 -13.02
N ASP A 5 13.10 17.17 -13.27
CA ASP A 5 13.86 17.72 -14.38
C ASP A 5 14.11 16.72 -15.53
N ARG A 6 13.75 15.44 -15.31
CA ARG A 6 13.93 14.38 -16.31
C ARG A 6 12.85 13.31 -16.23
N THR A 7 12.74 12.54 -17.27
CA THR A 7 12.00 11.27 -17.27
C THR A 7 12.86 10.15 -16.67
N PHE A 8 12.20 9.12 -16.15
CA PHE A 8 12.82 7.93 -15.60
C PHE A 8 11.93 6.71 -15.81
N THR A 9 12.45 5.53 -15.57
CA THR A 9 11.73 4.26 -15.58
C THR A 9 11.53 3.75 -14.15
N LEU A 10 10.63 2.80 -13.95
CA LEU A 10 10.51 2.12 -12.65
C LEU A 10 11.80 1.39 -12.26
N ALA A 11 12.54 0.84 -13.24
CA ALA A 11 13.82 0.17 -12.98
C ALA A 11 14.90 1.11 -12.44
N GLU A 12 14.91 2.38 -12.85
CA GLU A 12 15.82 3.39 -12.32
C GLU A 12 15.42 3.89 -10.93
N LEU A 13 14.11 3.91 -10.63
CA LEU A 13 13.55 4.41 -9.36
C LEU A 13 12.52 3.45 -8.78
N PRO A 14 12.92 2.24 -8.35
CA PRO A 14 12.00 1.23 -7.84
C PRO A 14 11.23 1.68 -6.59
N GLN A 15 11.77 2.61 -5.81
CA GLN A 15 11.10 3.22 -4.67
C GLN A 15 9.82 3.99 -5.05
N LEU A 16 9.54 4.23 -6.32
CA LEU A 16 8.26 4.77 -6.79
C LEU A 16 7.07 3.88 -6.36
N LEU A 17 7.28 2.57 -6.27
CA LEU A 17 6.29 1.62 -5.75
C LEU A 17 5.91 1.88 -4.28
N LEU A 18 6.78 2.57 -3.53
CA LEU A 18 6.55 2.90 -2.12
C LEU A 18 5.76 4.21 -1.93
N THR A 19 5.47 4.92 -3.02
CA THR A 19 4.60 6.10 -2.97
C THR A 19 3.14 5.68 -2.77
N GLN A 20 2.29 6.62 -2.32
CA GLN A 20 0.86 6.34 -2.19
C GLN A 20 0.27 5.91 -3.55
N PRO A 21 -0.39 4.74 -3.64
CA PRO A 21 -0.86 4.20 -4.92
C PRO A 21 -2.13 4.87 -5.46
N ASN A 22 -2.57 5.98 -4.85
CA ASN A 22 -3.81 6.66 -5.20
C ASN A 22 -3.90 6.98 -6.70
N ALA A 23 -5.10 6.82 -7.28
CA ALA A 23 -5.35 7.06 -8.69
C ALA A 23 -5.40 8.56 -9.05
N TRP A 24 -5.84 9.41 -8.11
CA TRP A 24 -6.11 10.83 -8.35
C TRP A 24 -4.87 11.72 -8.49
N SER A 25 -3.70 11.28 -8.04
CA SER A 25 -2.45 12.03 -8.18
C SER A 25 -1.60 11.59 -9.38
N ARG A 26 -2.22 10.99 -10.39
CA ARG A 26 -1.52 10.42 -11.56
C ARG A 26 -2.25 10.77 -12.85
N CYS A 27 -1.46 11.00 -13.89
CA CYS A 27 -1.95 11.08 -15.27
C CYS A 27 -1.29 9.97 -16.09
N TRP A 28 -2.08 9.25 -16.87
CA TRP A 28 -1.63 8.12 -17.66
C TRP A 28 -1.95 8.33 -19.14
N LYS A 29 -1.03 7.96 -20.02
CA LYS A 29 -1.36 7.86 -21.44
C LYS A 29 -2.46 6.82 -21.65
N ARG A 30 -3.50 7.15 -22.41
CA ARG A 30 -4.60 6.23 -22.70
C ARG A 30 -4.11 4.93 -23.34
N SER A 31 -3.10 5.02 -24.23
CA SER A 31 -2.49 3.85 -24.87
C SER A 31 -1.97 2.83 -23.86
N LEU A 32 -1.41 3.26 -22.72
CA LEU A 32 -0.94 2.35 -21.69
C LEU A 32 -2.04 1.38 -21.20
N PHE A 33 -3.27 1.89 -21.04
CA PHE A 33 -4.41 1.04 -20.70
C PHE A 33 -4.84 0.12 -21.85
N LEU A 34 -4.80 0.62 -23.08
CA LEU A 34 -5.26 -0.13 -24.27
C LEU A 34 -4.29 -1.27 -24.59
N ASP A 35 -3.00 -0.98 -24.55
CA ASP A 35 -1.94 -1.89 -24.96
C ASP A 35 -1.68 -2.99 -23.91
N THR A 36 -1.81 -2.66 -22.63
CA THR A 36 -1.55 -3.60 -21.52
C THR A 36 -2.77 -4.35 -21.04
N GLY A 37 -3.97 -3.85 -21.30
CA GLY A 37 -5.20 -4.38 -20.73
C GLY A 37 -5.40 -4.09 -19.24
N ILE A 38 -4.44 -3.42 -18.57
CA ILE A 38 -4.58 -3.06 -17.16
C ILE A 38 -5.75 -2.08 -17.00
N ARG A 39 -6.59 -2.31 -15.98
CA ARG A 39 -7.79 -1.48 -15.72
C ARG A 39 -7.99 -1.31 -14.22
N TYR A 40 -8.56 -0.18 -13.81
CA TYR A 40 -9.11 -0.02 -12.47
C TYR A 40 -10.39 -0.86 -12.35
N PRO A 41 -10.43 -1.86 -11.47
CA PRO A 41 -11.63 -2.68 -11.30
C PRO A 41 -12.74 -1.87 -10.64
N SER A 42 -14.00 -2.15 -11.02
CA SER A 42 -15.16 -1.48 -10.44
C SER A 42 -15.70 -2.23 -9.23
N ARG A 43 -16.28 -1.48 -8.27
CA ARG A 43 -17.01 -2.03 -7.10
C ARG A 43 -16.17 -2.87 -6.13
N VAL A 44 -14.84 -2.70 -6.12
CA VAL A 44 -13.93 -3.31 -5.16
C VAL A 44 -13.22 -2.22 -4.34
N TRP A 45 -12.74 -2.56 -3.15
CA TRP A 45 -11.84 -1.71 -2.41
C TRP A 45 -10.39 -1.95 -2.85
N TYR A 46 -9.53 -0.94 -2.67
CA TYR A 46 -8.11 -1.01 -3.01
C TYR A 46 -7.83 -1.19 -4.51
N GLU A 47 -8.70 -0.61 -5.35
CA GLU A 47 -8.54 -0.58 -6.82
C GLU A 47 -7.26 0.13 -7.25
N ASP A 48 -6.83 1.10 -6.46
CA ASP A 48 -5.60 1.86 -6.67
C ASP A 48 -4.35 0.99 -6.47
N ILE A 49 -4.29 0.18 -5.41
CA ILE A 49 -3.20 -0.78 -5.18
C ILE A 49 -3.12 -1.80 -6.31
N ARG A 50 -4.27 -2.34 -6.73
CA ARG A 50 -4.37 -3.32 -7.81
C ARG A 50 -3.85 -2.79 -9.15
N THR A 51 -3.95 -1.49 -9.39
CA THR A 51 -3.79 -0.92 -10.74
C THR A 51 -2.58 -0.01 -10.86
N THR A 52 -2.42 0.97 -9.96
CA THR A 52 -1.38 2.00 -10.07
C THR A 52 0.03 1.40 -10.10
N THR A 53 0.29 0.41 -9.26
CA THR A 53 1.59 -0.27 -9.19
C THR A 53 1.93 -1.05 -10.46
N LYS A 54 0.94 -1.70 -11.08
CA LYS A 54 1.09 -2.39 -12.38
C LYS A 54 1.36 -1.40 -13.51
N LEU A 55 0.65 -0.26 -13.51
CA LEU A 55 0.85 0.79 -14.51
C LEU A 55 2.25 1.40 -14.43
N PHE A 56 2.84 1.57 -13.23
CA PHE A 56 4.23 1.98 -13.10
C PHE A 56 5.20 0.98 -13.74
N ALA A 57 4.98 -0.31 -13.54
CA ALA A 57 5.83 -1.34 -14.11
C ALA A 57 5.69 -1.47 -15.63
N ALA A 58 4.50 -1.18 -16.16
CA ALA A 58 4.23 -1.21 -17.59
C ALA A 58 4.65 0.08 -18.34
N ALA A 59 4.86 1.19 -17.60
CA ALA A 59 5.23 2.47 -18.19
C ALA A 59 6.71 2.49 -18.63
N GLY A 60 6.97 2.70 -19.90
CA GLY A 60 8.34 2.83 -20.42
C GLY A 60 9.02 4.16 -20.04
N SER A 61 8.25 5.18 -19.64
CA SER A 61 8.76 6.49 -19.24
C SER A 61 7.80 7.16 -18.26
N ILE A 62 8.35 7.71 -17.20
CA ILE A 62 7.62 8.35 -16.11
C ILE A 62 8.27 9.72 -15.85
N CYS A 63 7.47 10.72 -15.52
CA CYS A 63 7.96 12.01 -15.02
C CYS A 63 7.16 12.42 -13.78
N ALA A 64 7.78 13.20 -12.91
CA ALA A 64 7.12 13.83 -11.80
C ALA A 64 6.92 15.32 -12.08
N VAL A 65 5.78 15.88 -11.66
CA VAL A 65 5.43 17.29 -11.84
C VAL A 65 5.27 17.90 -10.44
N PRO A 66 5.95 19.01 -10.13
CA PRO A 66 5.90 19.64 -8.81
C PRO A 66 4.59 20.41 -8.56
N ASP A 67 3.84 20.73 -9.61
CA ASP A 67 2.64 21.57 -9.52
C ASP A 67 1.47 20.82 -8.89
N VAL A 68 0.59 21.57 -8.22
CA VAL A 68 -0.62 21.05 -7.58
C VAL A 68 -1.79 21.12 -8.55
N PHE A 69 -2.24 19.97 -9.06
CA PHE A 69 -3.36 19.88 -9.99
C PHE A 69 -4.65 19.32 -9.38
N TYR A 70 -4.58 18.80 -8.15
CA TYR A 70 -5.71 18.12 -7.53
C TYR A 70 -5.86 18.50 -6.07
N TYR A 71 -7.07 18.88 -5.67
CA TYR A 71 -7.45 19.15 -4.29
C TYR A 71 -8.29 18.00 -3.75
N TYR A 72 -7.73 17.25 -2.80
CA TYR A 72 -8.43 16.14 -2.17
C TYR A 72 -9.39 16.65 -1.09
N VAL A 73 -10.69 16.64 -1.39
CA VAL A 73 -11.73 17.06 -0.46
C VAL A 73 -12.12 15.90 0.45
N VAL A 74 -11.88 16.06 1.75
CA VAL A 74 -12.30 15.08 2.75
C VAL A 74 -13.80 15.25 3.02
N ARG A 75 -14.59 14.19 2.78
CA ARG A 75 -16.05 14.19 2.97
C ARG A 75 -16.43 13.18 4.05
N GLU A 76 -17.53 13.48 4.78
CA GLU A 76 -18.23 12.49 5.59
C GLU A 76 -18.79 11.39 4.68
N GLY A 77 -18.80 10.13 5.16
CA GLY A 77 -19.25 8.98 4.36
C GLY A 77 -18.25 8.46 3.32
N SER A 78 -17.01 8.98 3.30
CA SER A 78 -15.95 8.43 2.45
C SER A 78 -15.70 6.95 2.76
N ILE A 79 -15.39 6.15 1.72
CA ILE A 79 -15.01 4.73 1.81
C ILE A 79 -13.89 4.52 2.84
N THR A 80 -12.94 5.43 2.93
CA THR A 80 -11.82 5.36 3.88
C THR A 80 -12.23 5.46 5.36
N ARG A 81 -13.46 5.92 5.64
CA ARG A 81 -14.07 6.01 6.98
C ARG A 81 -15.18 4.99 7.21
N ASN A 82 -15.41 4.08 6.28
CA ASN A 82 -16.45 3.06 6.41
C ASN A 82 -16.11 2.10 7.56
N PRO A 83 -17.04 1.88 8.52
CA PRO A 83 -16.79 1.02 9.69
C PRO A 83 -16.91 -0.48 9.39
N ASN A 84 -17.11 -0.89 8.14
CA ASN A 84 -17.23 -2.30 7.79
C ASN A 84 -15.87 -3.03 7.87
N VAL A 85 -15.67 -3.76 8.97
CA VAL A 85 -14.44 -4.54 9.20
C VAL A 85 -14.25 -5.61 8.12
N ALA A 86 -15.33 -6.30 7.71
CA ALA A 86 -15.24 -7.39 6.73
C ALA A 86 -14.64 -6.93 5.38
N ARG A 87 -14.98 -5.72 4.94
CA ARG A 87 -14.43 -5.15 3.71
C ARG A 87 -12.94 -4.83 3.79
N ASN A 88 -12.36 -4.71 4.98
CA ASN A 88 -10.93 -4.56 5.10
C ASN A 88 -10.16 -5.84 4.70
N ALA A 89 -10.82 -7.01 4.66
CA ALA A 89 -10.22 -8.24 4.14
C ALA A 89 -9.92 -8.15 2.63
N GLU A 90 -10.64 -7.32 1.85
CA GLU A 90 -10.40 -7.12 0.42
C GLU A 90 -8.98 -6.63 0.10
N ILE A 91 -8.24 -6.14 1.09
CA ILE A 91 -6.81 -5.80 0.93
C ILE A 91 -5.97 -7.03 0.57
N LEU A 92 -6.32 -8.21 1.11
CA LEU A 92 -5.62 -9.46 0.82
C LEU A 92 -5.82 -9.85 -0.64
N ASP A 93 -7.07 -9.80 -1.13
CA ASP A 93 -7.39 -10.06 -2.54
C ASP A 93 -6.71 -9.05 -3.47
N ALA A 94 -6.57 -7.79 -3.01
CA ALA A 94 -5.87 -6.76 -3.77
C ALA A 94 -4.39 -7.09 -3.93
N PHE A 95 -3.75 -7.58 -2.87
CA PHE A 95 -2.35 -7.98 -2.93
C PHE A 95 -2.15 -9.32 -3.64
N ASP A 96 -3.09 -10.26 -3.56
CA ASP A 96 -3.03 -11.48 -4.36
C ASP A 96 -3.07 -11.17 -5.86
N ASP A 97 -3.96 -10.28 -6.30
CA ASP A 97 -4.03 -9.82 -7.69
C ASP A 97 -2.73 -9.08 -8.10
N LEU A 98 -2.22 -8.21 -7.24
CA LEU A 98 -1.00 -7.47 -7.50
C LEU A 98 0.22 -8.40 -7.61
N LEU A 99 0.48 -9.21 -6.58
CA LEU A 99 1.65 -10.09 -6.53
C LEU A 99 1.57 -11.18 -7.59
N GLY A 100 0.36 -11.68 -7.87
CA GLY A 100 0.12 -12.62 -8.97
C GLY A 100 0.51 -12.04 -10.32
N TRP A 101 0.15 -10.78 -10.59
CA TRP A 101 0.55 -10.08 -11.80
C TRP A 101 2.06 -9.90 -11.91
N TYR A 102 2.73 -9.48 -10.83
CA TYR A 102 4.19 -9.33 -10.83
C TYR A 102 4.92 -10.67 -11.03
N ARG A 103 4.38 -11.77 -10.49
CA ARG A 103 4.92 -13.13 -10.74
C ARG A 103 4.74 -13.55 -12.19
N SER A 104 3.55 -13.39 -12.74
CA SER A 104 3.24 -13.79 -14.13
C SER A 104 3.99 -12.96 -15.17
N SER A 105 4.29 -11.70 -14.87
CA SER A 105 5.10 -10.82 -15.74
C SER A 105 6.61 -11.01 -15.58
N GLY A 106 7.08 -11.89 -14.67
CA GLY A 106 8.50 -12.10 -14.40
C GLY A 106 9.19 -10.99 -13.61
N LEU A 107 8.44 -10.01 -13.12
CA LEU A 107 8.98 -8.82 -12.45
C LEU A 107 9.07 -8.97 -10.92
N PHE A 108 8.53 -10.05 -10.35
CA PHE A 108 8.44 -10.22 -8.90
C PHE A 108 9.82 -10.21 -8.22
N ALA A 109 10.80 -10.93 -8.77
CA ALA A 109 12.15 -10.99 -8.19
C ALA A 109 12.86 -9.63 -8.26
N GLN A 110 12.67 -8.89 -9.35
CA GLN A 110 13.27 -7.58 -9.56
C GLN A 110 12.80 -6.56 -8.53
N TYR A 111 11.52 -6.59 -8.17
CA TYR A 111 10.89 -5.63 -7.25
C TYR A 111 10.51 -6.25 -5.90
N TYR A 112 11.16 -7.34 -5.52
CA TYR A 112 10.84 -8.11 -4.31
C TYR A 112 10.82 -7.25 -3.05
N ASN A 113 11.84 -6.41 -2.87
CA ASN A 113 11.96 -5.56 -1.69
C ASN A 113 10.87 -4.48 -1.63
N GLU A 114 10.56 -3.85 -2.74
CA GLU A 114 9.51 -2.83 -2.84
C GLU A 114 8.13 -3.46 -2.61
N LEU A 115 7.86 -4.60 -3.23
CA LEU A 115 6.60 -5.34 -3.07
C LEU A 115 6.42 -5.83 -1.62
N SER A 116 7.48 -6.38 -1.02
CA SER A 116 7.50 -6.78 0.39
C SER A 116 7.21 -5.58 1.29
N ARG A 117 7.89 -4.46 1.07
CA ARG A 117 7.68 -3.24 1.84
C ARG A 117 6.26 -2.68 1.67
N LEU A 118 5.74 -2.64 0.44
CA LEU A 118 4.38 -2.20 0.13
C LEU A 118 3.35 -3.07 0.84
N THR A 119 3.56 -4.39 0.86
CA THR A 119 2.69 -5.35 1.57
C THR A 119 2.70 -5.08 3.07
N VAL A 120 3.86 -4.87 3.68
CA VAL A 120 3.96 -4.52 5.10
C VAL A 120 3.24 -3.21 5.41
N ASP A 121 3.44 -2.17 4.59
CA ASP A 121 2.83 -0.85 4.82
C ASP A 121 1.30 -0.88 4.70
N HIS A 122 0.76 -1.58 3.73
CA HIS A 122 -0.67 -1.55 3.45
C HIS A 122 -1.45 -2.66 4.14
N VAL A 123 -0.96 -3.89 4.17
CA VAL A 123 -1.64 -5.03 4.81
C VAL A 123 -1.38 -5.00 6.32
N LEU A 124 -0.11 -5.09 6.74
CA LEU A 124 0.19 -5.22 8.17
C LEU A 124 -0.05 -3.91 8.93
N LEU A 125 0.50 -2.79 8.47
CA LEU A 125 0.41 -1.53 9.21
C LEU A 125 -0.94 -0.84 9.03
N ALA A 126 -1.26 -0.42 7.81
CA ALA A 126 -2.47 0.36 7.56
C ALA A 126 -3.75 -0.48 7.75
N GLY A 127 -3.75 -1.74 7.30
CA GLY A 127 -4.85 -2.68 7.49
C GLY A 127 -5.14 -2.92 8.96
N SER A 128 -4.11 -3.29 9.74
CA SER A 128 -4.28 -3.54 11.18
C SER A 128 -4.77 -2.29 11.92
N VAL A 129 -4.24 -1.11 11.60
CA VAL A 129 -4.69 0.14 12.23
C VAL A 129 -6.16 0.44 11.94
N ARG A 130 -6.62 0.20 10.71
CA ARG A 130 -8.04 0.37 10.35
C ARG A 130 -8.92 -0.60 11.14
N VAL A 131 -8.58 -1.86 11.18
CA VAL A 131 -9.32 -2.90 11.90
C VAL A 131 -9.35 -2.61 13.41
N LEU A 132 -8.20 -2.30 14.02
CA LEU A 132 -8.10 -2.00 15.46
C LEU A 132 -8.94 -0.81 15.94
N ARG A 133 -9.27 0.12 15.03
CA ARG A 133 -10.16 1.25 15.36
C ARG A 133 -11.62 0.83 15.51
N ILE A 134 -12.00 -0.26 14.87
CA ILE A 134 -13.38 -0.73 14.77
C ILE A 134 -13.57 -1.94 15.67
N ASP A 135 -12.73 -2.97 15.50
CA ASP A 135 -12.79 -4.25 16.19
C ASP A 135 -11.37 -4.72 16.57
N PRO A 136 -10.95 -4.51 17.82
CA PRO A 136 -9.62 -4.90 18.29
C PRO A 136 -9.43 -6.42 18.43
N ASP A 137 -10.52 -7.20 18.46
CA ASP A 137 -10.51 -8.64 18.64
C ASP A 137 -10.68 -9.40 17.31
N SER A 138 -10.70 -8.66 16.18
CA SER A 138 -10.90 -9.22 14.86
C SER A 138 -9.81 -10.21 14.45
N GLU A 139 -10.21 -11.37 13.94
CA GLU A 139 -9.30 -12.37 13.38
C GLU A 139 -8.47 -11.86 12.19
N LEU A 140 -8.92 -10.79 11.51
CA LEU A 140 -8.18 -10.18 10.42
C LEU A 140 -6.79 -9.73 10.83
N LEU A 141 -6.57 -9.36 12.10
CA LEU A 141 -5.26 -8.94 12.59
C LEU A 141 -4.22 -10.07 12.50
N GLY A 142 -4.63 -11.29 12.82
CA GLY A 142 -3.81 -12.49 12.63
C GLY A 142 -3.58 -12.78 11.14
N ARG A 143 -4.66 -12.78 10.35
CA ARG A 143 -4.59 -13.03 8.90
C ARG A 143 -3.64 -12.08 8.17
N PHE A 144 -3.59 -10.80 8.55
CA PHE A 144 -2.66 -9.84 7.97
C PHE A 144 -1.19 -10.18 8.28
N GLN A 145 -0.90 -10.63 9.51
CA GLN A 145 0.45 -11.08 9.88
C GLN A 145 0.86 -12.32 9.11
N ASP A 146 -0.02 -13.31 9.05
CA ASP A 146 0.20 -14.59 8.37
C ASP A 146 0.40 -14.36 6.85
N TYR A 147 -0.40 -13.47 6.26
CA TYR A 147 -0.28 -13.10 4.87
C TYR A 147 1.11 -12.55 4.52
N VAL A 148 1.57 -11.55 5.28
CA VAL A 148 2.91 -10.96 5.06
C VAL A 148 4.00 -12.01 5.23
N GLN A 149 3.90 -12.86 6.27
CA GLN A 149 4.89 -13.92 6.53
C GLN A 149 4.90 -14.98 5.43
N THR A 150 3.75 -15.31 4.86
CA THR A 150 3.62 -16.31 3.79
C THR A 150 4.16 -15.78 2.46
N GLN A 151 3.81 -14.53 2.11
CA GLN A 151 4.21 -13.94 0.84
C GLN A 151 5.70 -13.55 0.78
N PHE A 152 6.25 -13.15 1.93
CA PHE A 152 7.63 -12.66 2.09
C PHE A 152 8.24 -13.20 3.39
N PRO A 153 8.76 -14.44 3.42
CA PRO A 153 9.26 -15.07 4.64
C PRO A 153 10.38 -14.30 5.35
N ASP A 154 11.20 -13.61 4.58
CA ASP A 154 12.35 -12.81 5.00
C ASP A 154 12.06 -11.29 5.12
N TRP A 155 10.79 -10.90 5.12
CA TRP A 155 10.38 -9.50 5.08
C TRP A 155 11.01 -8.62 6.17
N ARG A 156 11.41 -9.20 7.31
CA ARG A 156 12.05 -8.47 8.43
C ARG A 156 13.44 -7.95 8.08
N ASP A 157 14.11 -8.58 7.12
CA ASP A 157 15.45 -8.22 6.67
C ASP A 157 15.41 -7.19 5.52
N ASN A 158 14.21 -6.79 5.09
CA ASN A 158 14.00 -5.85 4.01
C ASN A 158 14.66 -4.49 4.31
N PRO A 159 15.55 -3.98 3.43
CA PRO A 159 16.32 -2.76 3.67
C PRO A 159 15.44 -1.51 3.84
N TYR A 160 14.30 -1.45 3.18
CA TYR A 160 13.34 -0.35 3.34
C TYR A 160 12.66 -0.33 4.72
N LEU A 161 12.52 -1.49 5.37
CA LEU A 161 11.97 -1.56 6.73
C LEU A 161 12.98 -1.10 7.78
N GLN A 162 14.25 -1.34 7.55
CA GLN A 162 15.32 -0.87 8.44
C GLN A 162 15.39 0.67 8.46
N GLN A 163 15.03 1.32 7.35
CA GLN A 163 14.98 2.79 7.21
C GLN A 163 13.70 3.42 7.77
N LEU A 164 12.76 2.61 8.29
CA LEU A 164 11.53 3.14 8.87
C LEU A 164 11.80 4.10 10.04
N PRO A 165 11.05 5.20 10.16
CA PRO A 165 11.06 6.05 11.33
C PRO A 165 10.79 5.23 12.62
N ARG A 166 11.43 5.60 13.72
CA ARG A 166 11.31 4.89 15.03
C ARG A 166 9.86 4.59 15.42
N LYS A 167 8.95 5.54 15.21
CA LYS A 167 7.52 5.36 15.52
C LYS A 167 6.87 4.24 14.71
N ARG A 168 7.20 4.10 13.42
CA ARG A 168 6.68 3.01 12.58
C ARG A 168 7.29 1.67 12.96
N ARG A 169 8.59 1.61 13.25
CA ARG A 169 9.24 0.38 13.75
C ARG A 169 8.62 -0.10 15.06
N LEU A 170 8.34 0.83 15.99
CA LEU A 170 7.64 0.51 17.22
C LEU A 170 6.25 -0.09 16.93
N LEU A 171 5.49 0.50 16.02
CA LEU A 171 4.18 0.01 15.62
C LEU A 171 4.25 -1.41 15.06
N VAL A 172 5.20 -1.69 14.15
CA VAL A 172 5.44 -3.06 13.64
C VAL A 172 5.71 -4.02 14.80
N SER A 173 6.62 -3.65 15.72
CA SER A 173 6.96 -4.49 16.87
C SER A 173 5.75 -4.77 17.78
N LEU A 174 4.90 -3.77 18.02
CA LEU A 174 3.70 -3.94 18.84
C LEU A 174 2.67 -4.84 18.17
N LEU A 175 2.46 -4.70 16.86
CA LEU A 175 1.56 -5.55 16.08
C LEU A 175 2.02 -7.01 16.13
N LEU A 176 3.32 -7.26 15.86
CA LEU A 176 3.89 -8.61 15.90
C LEU A 176 3.78 -9.28 17.26
N LYS A 177 3.91 -8.50 18.34
CA LYS A 177 3.73 -8.97 19.72
C LYS A 177 2.26 -9.04 20.12
N LYS A 178 1.33 -8.83 19.20
CA LYS A 178 -0.13 -8.80 19.44
C LYS A 178 -0.54 -7.83 20.57
N ARG A 179 0.24 -6.75 20.77
CA ARG A 179 -0.05 -5.70 21.77
C ARG A 179 -1.10 -4.71 21.25
N TYR A 180 -2.23 -5.22 20.80
CA TYR A 180 -3.28 -4.47 20.13
C TYR A 180 -3.88 -3.35 21.00
N GLY A 181 -4.08 -3.60 22.29
CA GLY A 181 -4.54 -2.59 23.23
C GLY A 181 -3.60 -1.38 23.33
N THR A 182 -2.28 -1.60 23.34
CA THR A 182 -1.28 -0.54 23.33
C THR A 182 -1.32 0.26 22.03
N VAL A 183 -1.44 -0.42 20.89
CA VAL A 183 -1.56 0.23 19.57
C VAL A 183 -2.79 1.12 19.55
N ARG A 184 -3.95 0.61 19.99
CA ARG A 184 -5.21 1.38 20.08
C ARG A 184 -5.08 2.60 20.97
N ALA A 185 -4.48 2.46 22.15
CA ALA A 185 -4.28 3.57 23.09
C ALA A 185 -3.42 4.69 22.46
N LEU A 186 -2.33 4.34 21.77
CA LEU A 186 -1.47 5.31 21.07
C LEU A 186 -2.24 6.11 20.00
N PHE A 187 -3.15 5.46 19.26
CA PHE A 187 -3.97 6.16 18.27
C PHE A 187 -5.03 7.06 18.89
N LEU A 188 -5.68 6.64 19.97
CA LEU A 188 -6.66 7.46 20.68
C LEU A 188 -6.01 8.71 21.30
N LEU A 189 -4.82 8.56 21.89
CA LEU A 189 -4.04 9.69 22.41
C LEU A 189 -3.70 10.69 21.29
N LYS A 190 -3.27 10.20 20.12
CA LYS A 190 -2.96 11.09 18.98
C LYS A 190 -4.19 11.87 18.51
N GLN A 191 -5.38 11.27 18.49
CA GLN A 191 -6.61 11.95 18.09
C GLN A 191 -7.05 13.05 19.06
N LYS A 192 -6.71 12.91 20.36
CA LYS A 192 -7.03 13.94 21.37
C LYS A 192 -6.07 15.12 21.36
N LEU A 193 -4.90 14.97 20.73
CA LEU A 193 -3.83 15.98 20.68
C LEU A 193 -3.74 16.69 19.31
N SER A 194 -4.56 16.32 18.34
CA SER A 194 -4.66 16.93 17.00
C SER A 194 -6.02 17.60 16.80
#